data_5b182313bff2457dba88a84a84e2b087
#
_entry.id   5b182313bff2457dba88a84a84e2b087
#
_cell.length_a   1.000
_cell.length_b   1.000
_cell.length_c   1.000
_cell.angle_alpha   90.00
_cell.angle_beta   90.00
_cell.angle_gamma   90.00
#
_symmetry.space_group_name_H-M   'P 1'
#
loop_
_entity.id
_entity.type
_entity.pdbx_description
1 polymer ?
#
loop_
_entity_poly.entity_id
_entity_poly.type
_entity_poly.pdbx_seq_one_letter_code
_entity_poly.pdbx_strand_id
1 'polypeptide(L)'
;MTPRPFTIQVPDPVLADLRARLERVRWPDEPPEAGWRYGTSLAYMRELVEYWRTKYEWRVHEARLNRLRQFTVEVGGIELHFVHEPGVGGKPLPLLLSHGWPGSIVEFERLLPMLTDPARFGGDPADAFTVVAPSLPGYGFSFRPNQPRFGVEEIADLFARLMTDVLGYQRFAAQGGDWGAFVTSRLGLAYPDRLAGIHLNLLAVRRDPEAPATPTDEEQAYLEQLKHWLREEAGYQWIQGTRPQTLAYGLTDSPVGLAAWIVEKFRTWSDCGGDVERRFSKDTLLTNVMLYWVTGAINASFWPYYARMHRPWPIPEGQRIGVPTAYAAFPREIMLPPRAWAERTYNIRRWTRMPAGGHFAALEEPEALAADVRAFFRELR
;
A
#
# COMPACT_ATOMS: atom_id res chain seq x y z
N MET A 1 -16.78 18.58 -10.29
CA MET A 1 -15.83 17.58 -10.85
C MET A 1 -16.59 16.27 -10.98
N THR A 2 -16.68 15.68 -12.17
CA THR A 2 -17.49 14.46 -12.40
C THR A 2 -16.56 13.31 -12.74
N PRO A 3 -16.62 12.20 -11.99
CA PRO A 3 -15.86 10.99 -12.32
C PRO A 3 -16.23 10.44 -13.69
N ARG A 4 -15.25 9.96 -14.44
CA ARG A 4 -15.42 9.29 -15.73
C ARG A 4 -15.08 7.81 -15.58
N PRO A 5 -15.87 6.89 -16.14
CA PRO A 5 -15.49 5.48 -16.19
C PRO A 5 -14.09 5.30 -16.80
N PHE A 6 -13.32 4.40 -16.21
CA PHE A 6 -11.97 4.08 -16.66
C PHE A 6 -11.86 2.59 -16.94
N THR A 7 -11.15 2.25 -18.02
CA THR A 7 -10.84 0.86 -18.37
C THR A 7 -9.35 0.78 -18.67
N ILE A 8 -8.69 -0.18 -18.04
CA ILE A 8 -7.29 -0.48 -18.31
C ILE A 8 -7.18 -1.06 -19.72
N GLN A 9 -6.41 -0.41 -20.58
CA GLN A 9 -6.15 -0.84 -21.94
C GLN A 9 -4.70 -0.52 -22.29
N VAL A 10 -3.80 -1.45 -21.99
CA VAL A 10 -2.38 -1.29 -22.31
C VAL A 10 -2.17 -1.50 -23.80
N PRO A 11 -1.53 -0.55 -24.52
CA PRO A 11 -1.27 -0.71 -25.95
C PRO A 11 -0.36 -1.91 -26.24
N ASP A 12 -0.66 -2.67 -27.31
CA ASP A 12 0.15 -3.83 -27.73
C ASP A 12 1.64 -3.52 -27.94
N PRO A 13 2.04 -2.35 -28.47
CA PRO A 13 3.46 -2.01 -28.57
C PRO A 13 4.20 -1.97 -27.23
N VAL A 14 3.52 -1.59 -26.13
CA VAL A 14 4.12 -1.60 -24.77
C VAL A 14 4.40 -3.03 -24.32
N LEU A 15 3.48 -3.95 -24.60
CA LEU A 15 3.66 -5.37 -24.28
C LEU A 15 4.72 -6.03 -25.17
N ALA A 16 4.80 -5.63 -26.44
CA ALA A 16 5.83 -6.11 -27.37
C ALA A 16 7.23 -5.62 -26.95
N ASP A 17 7.38 -4.36 -26.54
CA ASP A 17 8.64 -3.83 -26.00
C ASP A 17 9.07 -4.58 -24.73
N LEU A 18 8.13 -4.82 -23.81
CA LEU A 18 8.40 -5.64 -22.63
C LEU A 18 8.95 -7.03 -22.99
N ARG A 19 8.28 -7.74 -23.90
CA ARG A 19 8.74 -9.08 -24.35
C ARG A 19 10.14 -9.03 -24.93
N ALA A 20 10.42 -8.06 -25.80
CA ALA A 20 11.74 -7.88 -26.41
C ALA A 20 12.84 -7.55 -25.36
N ARG A 21 12.50 -6.84 -24.29
CA ARG A 21 13.45 -6.57 -23.17
C ARG A 21 13.70 -7.82 -22.33
N LEU A 22 12.66 -8.61 -22.04
CA LEU A 22 12.78 -9.86 -21.30
C LEU A 22 13.59 -10.92 -22.05
N GLU A 23 13.66 -10.88 -23.38
CA GLU A 23 14.52 -11.75 -24.20
C GLU A 23 16.01 -11.35 -24.14
N ARG A 24 16.31 -10.09 -23.86
CA ARG A 24 17.67 -9.52 -23.91
C ARG A 24 18.22 -9.14 -22.54
N VAL A 25 17.78 -9.85 -21.50
CA VAL A 25 18.22 -9.56 -20.13
C VAL A 25 19.73 -9.74 -19.97
N ARG A 26 20.36 -8.73 -19.40
CA ARG A 26 21.75 -8.83 -18.93
C ARG A 26 21.72 -9.13 -17.43
N TRP A 27 22.06 -10.35 -17.10
CA TRP A 27 22.09 -10.81 -15.72
C TRP A 27 23.33 -10.28 -14.97
N PRO A 28 23.18 -9.83 -13.72
CA PRO A 28 24.33 -9.59 -12.85
C PRO A 28 25.00 -10.92 -12.48
N ASP A 29 26.23 -10.86 -12.00
CA ASP A 29 26.81 -11.96 -11.24
C ASP A 29 26.18 -12.04 -9.84
N GLU A 30 26.39 -13.18 -9.19
CA GLU A 30 25.99 -13.42 -7.80
C GLU A 30 27.12 -14.17 -7.09
N PRO A 31 27.51 -13.79 -5.85
CA PRO A 31 28.48 -14.55 -5.08
C PRO A 31 28.01 -16.00 -4.87
N PRO A 32 28.93 -16.98 -4.81
CA PRO A 32 28.55 -18.37 -4.55
C PRO A 32 27.70 -18.51 -3.28
N GLU A 33 26.67 -19.35 -3.35
CA GLU A 33 25.78 -19.66 -2.23
C GLU A 33 25.05 -18.44 -1.61
N ALA A 34 24.93 -17.33 -2.36
CA ALA A 34 24.34 -16.09 -1.87
C ALA A 34 22.84 -16.24 -1.57
N GLY A 35 22.09 -16.89 -2.45
CA GLY A 35 20.63 -16.97 -2.36
C GLY A 35 19.99 -15.59 -2.22
N TRP A 36 19.28 -15.34 -1.13
CA TRP A 36 18.66 -14.04 -0.83
C TRP A 36 19.46 -13.16 0.15
N ARG A 37 20.69 -13.55 0.47
CA ARG A 37 21.49 -12.87 1.50
C ARG A 37 21.87 -11.43 1.13
N TYR A 38 22.03 -11.14 -0.16
CA TYR A 38 22.46 -9.84 -0.67
C TYR A 38 21.37 -9.11 -1.45
N GLY A 39 20.14 -9.52 -1.30
CA GLY A 39 18.99 -9.01 -2.05
C GLY A 39 18.29 -10.12 -2.83
N THR A 40 17.66 -9.78 -3.96
CA THR A 40 16.88 -10.74 -4.75
C THR A 40 17.78 -11.79 -5.39
N SER A 41 17.49 -13.07 -5.10
CA SER A 41 18.24 -14.22 -5.64
C SER A 41 18.24 -14.25 -7.17
N LEU A 42 19.42 -14.43 -7.77
CA LEU A 42 19.57 -14.56 -9.22
C LEU A 42 18.83 -15.80 -9.76
N ALA A 43 18.87 -16.91 -9.03
CA ALA A 43 18.17 -18.14 -9.41
C ALA A 43 16.67 -17.92 -9.46
N TYR A 44 16.10 -17.30 -8.42
CA TYR A 44 14.68 -16.96 -8.37
C TYR A 44 14.29 -16.00 -9.49
N MET A 45 15.09 -14.95 -9.73
CA MET A 45 14.78 -13.99 -10.81
C MET A 45 14.83 -14.63 -12.20
N ARG A 46 15.72 -15.59 -12.45
CA ARG A 46 15.74 -16.35 -13.71
C ARG A 46 14.46 -17.16 -13.88
N GLU A 47 14.00 -17.82 -12.82
CA GLU A 47 12.76 -18.57 -12.83
C GLU A 47 11.54 -17.66 -13.03
N LEU A 48 11.46 -16.52 -12.31
CA LEU A 48 10.37 -15.57 -12.43
C LEU A 48 10.30 -14.95 -13.84
N VAL A 49 11.44 -14.59 -14.42
CA VAL A 49 11.52 -14.01 -15.79
C VAL A 49 11.14 -15.04 -16.83
N GLU A 50 11.55 -16.32 -16.68
CA GLU A 50 11.12 -17.38 -17.58
C GLU A 50 9.62 -17.62 -17.52
N TYR A 51 9.05 -17.59 -16.29
CA TYR A 51 7.60 -17.63 -16.11
C TYR A 51 6.93 -16.41 -16.77
N TRP A 52 7.47 -15.21 -16.59
CA TRP A 52 6.95 -13.97 -17.18
C TRP A 52 6.91 -14.02 -18.71
N ARG A 53 7.95 -14.57 -19.32
CA ARG A 53 8.06 -14.72 -20.79
C ARG A 53 7.11 -15.76 -21.37
N THR A 54 6.90 -16.88 -20.67
CA THR A 54 6.32 -18.10 -21.26
C THR A 54 4.93 -18.46 -20.75
N LYS A 55 4.53 -17.97 -19.57
CA LYS A 55 3.28 -18.36 -18.91
C LYS A 55 2.41 -17.20 -18.49
N TYR A 56 3.00 -16.05 -18.15
CA TYR A 56 2.25 -14.89 -17.68
C TYR A 56 1.57 -14.17 -18.84
N GLU A 57 0.24 -14.03 -18.76
CA GLU A 57 -0.56 -13.38 -19.80
C GLU A 57 -1.22 -12.10 -19.27
N TRP A 58 -0.61 -10.94 -19.55
CA TRP A 58 -1.13 -9.64 -19.08
C TRP A 58 -2.62 -9.44 -19.39
N ARG A 59 -3.09 -9.80 -20.58
CA ARG A 59 -4.49 -9.60 -20.98
C ARG A 59 -5.49 -10.30 -20.07
N VAL A 60 -5.14 -11.44 -19.49
CA VAL A 60 -5.97 -12.14 -18.49
C VAL A 60 -6.10 -11.28 -17.22
N HIS A 61 -4.99 -10.71 -16.74
CA HIS A 61 -4.96 -9.91 -15.53
C HIS A 61 -5.58 -8.52 -15.76
N GLU A 62 -5.35 -7.91 -16.92
CA GLU A 62 -6.02 -6.68 -17.36
C GLU A 62 -7.55 -6.85 -17.37
N ALA A 63 -8.06 -7.94 -17.98
CA ALA A 63 -9.48 -8.25 -17.98
C ALA A 63 -10.03 -8.52 -16.57
N ARG A 64 -9.23 -9.14 -15.69
CA ARG A 64 -9.58 -9.38 -14.29
C ARG A 64 -9.70 -8.07 -13.52
N LEU A 65 -8.71 -7.19 -13.63
CA LEU A 65 -8.74 -5.85 -13.00
C LEU A 65 -9.90 -4.99 -13.54
N ASN A 66 -10.23 -5.12 -14.81
CA ASN A 66 -11.35 -4.41 -15.45
C ASN A 66 -12.74 -4.88 -14.99
N ARG A 67 -12.83 -5.94 -14.16
CA ARG A 67 -14.10 -6.28 -13.49
C ARG A 67 -14.42 -5.32 -12.34
N LEU A 68 -13.41 -4.63 -11.81
CA LEU A 68 -13.60 -3.59 -10.80
C LEU A 68 -14.17 -2.33 -11.46
N ARG A 69 -15.05 -1.65 -10.75
CA ARG A 69 -15.63 -0.38 -11.22
C ARG A 69 -14.61 0.74 -11.02
N GLN A 70 -13.91 1.07 -12.08
CA GLN A 70 -12.81 2.03 -12.08
C GLN A 70 -13.24 3.36 -12.69
N PHE A 71 -12.67 4.43 -12.15
CA PHE A 71 -12.96 5.80 -12.56
C PHE A 71 -11.70 6.65 -12.54
N THR A 72 -11.72 7.74 -13.30
CA THR A 72 -10.78 8.86 -13.19
C THR A 72 -11.52 10.16 -12.94
N VAL A 73 -10.86 11.10 -12.25
CA VAL A 73 -11.37 12.45 -12.05
C VAL A 73 -10.21 13.45 -11.97
N GLU A 74 -10.42 14.61 -12.61
CA GLU A 74 -9.50 15.74 -12.47
C GLU A 74 -9.68 16.39 -11.11
N VAL A 75 -8.68 16.27 -10.23
CA VAL A 75 -8.68 16.85 -8.88
C VAL A 75 -7.25 17.17 -8.42
N GLY A 76 -7.04 18.33 -7.79
CA GLY A 76 -5.70 18.72 -7.31
C GLY A 76 -4.64 18.89 -8.40
N GLY A 77 -5.05 19.12 -9.67
CA GLY A 77 -4.14 19.29 -10.80
C GLY A 77 -3.60 17.98 -11.39
N ILE A 78 -4.21 16.84 -11.02
CA ILE A 78 -3.91 15.52 -11.62
C ILE A 78 -5.18 14.79 -12.02
N GLU A 79 -5.06 13.84 -12.93
CA GLU A 79 -6.08 12.84 -13.18
C GLU A 79 -5.92 11.72 -12.17
N LEU A 80 -6.79 11.71 -11.13
CA LEU A 80 -6.77 10.70 -10.09
C LEU A 80 -7.60 9.49 -10.49
N HIS A 81 -6.98 8.32 -10.51
CA HIS A 81 -7.64 7.04 -10.72
C HIS A 81 -8.09 6.43 -9.39
N PHE A 82 -9.27 5.82 -9.38
CA PHE A 82 -9.79 5.09 -8.22
C PHE A 82 -10.77 3.98 -8.60
N VAL A 83 -10.81 2.96 -7.77
CA VAL A 83 -11.86 1.95 -7.76
C VAL A 83 -13.00 2.45 -6.87
N HIS A 84 -14.25 2.30 -7.29
CA HIS A 84 -15.44 2.66 -6.51
C HIS A 84 -16.48 1.55 -6.58
N GLU A 85 -16.49 0.70 -5.55
CA GLU A 85 -17.38 -0.44 -5.44
C GLU A 85 -18.51 -0.16 -4.44
N PRO A 86 -19.76 -0.11 -4.90
CA PRO A 86 -20.89 0.09 -4.01
C PRO A 86 -21.08 -1.13 -3.10
N GLY A 87 -21.33 -0.86 -1.82
CA GLY A 87 -21.73 -1.90 -0.89
C GLY A 87 -23.17 -2.36 -1.14
N VAL A 88 -23.44 -3.64 -0.84
CA VAL A 88 -24.79 -4.18 -0.84
C VAL A 88 -25.52 -3.80 0.44
N GLY A 89 -26.85 -3.65 0.37
CA GLY A 89 -27.69 -3.34 1.54
C GLY A 89 -28.16 -1.89 1.61
N GLY A 90 -28.83 -1.54 2.71
CA GLY A 90 -29.61 -0.30 2.79
C GLY A 90 -28.77 0.98 3.01
N LYS A 91 -27.66 0.89 3.77
CA LYS A 91 -26.82 2.05 4.14
C LYS A 91 -25.35 1.64 4.34
N PRO A 92 -24.65 1.19 3.30
CA PRO A 92 -23.24 0.85 3.43
C PRO A 92 -22.41 2.09 3.82
N LEU A 93 -21.53 1.94 4.82
CA LEU A 93 -20.66 3.03 5.25
C LEU A 93 -19.60 3.29 4.16
N PRO A 94 -19.40 4.54 3.69
CA PRO A 94 -18.29 4.83 2.79
C PRO A 94 -16.93 4.55 3.45
N LEU A 95 -16.07 3.80 2.77
CA LEU A 95 -14.74 3.44 3.25
C LEU A 95 -13.68 3.77 2.21
N LEU A 96 -12.73 4.61 2.59
CA LEU A 96 -11.53 4.88 1.81
C LEU A 96 -10.47 3.82 2.15
N LEU A 97 -9.94 3.13 1.12
CA LEU A 97 -8.79 2.21 1.25
C LEU A 97 -7.55 2.83 0.61
N SER A 98 -6.45 2.86 1.33
CA SER A 98 -5.20 3.45 0.87
C SER A 98 -4.07 2.42 0.93
N HIS A 99 -3.52 2.07 -0.25
CA HIS A 99 -2.34 1.21 -0.39
C HIS A 99 -1.04 1.98 -0.15
N GLY A 100 0.10 1.33 -0.35
CA GLY A 100 1.42 1.94 -0.25
C GLY A 100 2.42 1.47 -1.30
N TRP A 101 3.70 1.60 -0.99
CA TRP A 101 4.82 1.17 -1.83
C TRP A 101 5.43 -0.14 -1.29
N PRO A 102 5.77 -1.13 -2.14
CA PRO A 102 5.66 -1.17 -3.60
C PRO A 102 4.34 -1.78 -4.10
N GLY A 103 3.27 -1.61 -3.35
CA GLY A 103 1.95 -2.13 -3.68
C GLY A 103 1.16 -1.27 -4.66
N SER A 104 -0.10 -1.61 -4.82
CA SER A 104 -1.06 -0.96 -5.72
C SER A 104 -2.50 -1.36 -5.36
N ILE A 105 -3.47 -0.96 -6.20
CA ILE A 105 -4.87 -1.43 -6.07
C ILE A 105 -5.02 -2.95 -6.13
N VAL A 106 -4.04 -3.68 -6.66
CA VAL A 106 -4.02 -5.16 -6.68
C VAL A 106 -4.13 -5.74 -5.28
N GLU A 107 -3.61 -5.04 -4.27
CA GLU A 107 -3.71 -5.48 -2.87
C GLU A 107 -5.16 -5.69 -2.43
N PHE A 108 -6.09 -4.90 -2.95
CA PHE A 108 -7.48 -4.89 -2.51
C PHE A 108 -8.40 -5.82 -3.28
N GLU A 109 -7.92 -6.48 -4.34
CA GLU A 109 -8.76 -7.26 -5.23
C GLU A 109 -9.57 -8.37 -4.50
N ARG A 110 -8.94 -9.07 -3.55
CA ARG A 110 -9.60 -10.07 -2.71
C ARG A 110 -10.40 -9.45 -1.55
N LEU A 111 -9.94 -8.33 -1.03
CA LEU A 111 -10.54 -7.65 0.12
C LEU A 111 -11.85 -6.95 -0.25
N LEU A 112 -11.93 -6.35 -1.44
CA LEU A 112 -13.07 -5.56 -1.91
C LEU A 112 -14.42 -6.30 -1.76
N PRO A 113 -14.61 -7.51 -2.33
CA PRO A 113 -15.89 -8.21 -2.20
C PRO A 113 -16.23 -8.59 -0.75
N MET A 114 -15.23 -8.83 0.12
CA MET A 114 -15.45 -9.14 1.53
C MET A 114 -15.97 -7.94 2.34
N LEU A 115 -15.65 -6.73 1.89
CA LEU A 115 -16.09 -5.48 2.50
C LEU A 115 -17.41 -4.99 1.89
N THR A 116 -17.61 -5.16 0.57
CA THR A 116 -18.81 -4.65 -0.11
C THR A 116 -20.00 -5.58 -0.01
N ASP A 117 -19.77 -6.89 0.08
CA ASP A 117 -20.82 -7.93 0.21
C ASP A 117 -20.43 -8.97 1.27
N PRO A 118 -20.39 -8.58 2.56
CA PRO A 118 -19.93 -9.45 3.63
C PRO A 118 -20.77 -10.74 3.77
N ALA A 119 -22.04 -10.74 3.39
CA ALA A 119 -22.90 -11.91 3.48
C ALA A 119 -22.37 -13.10 2.66
N ARG A 120 -21.75 -12.86 1.52
CA ARG A 120 -21.13 -13.91 0.70
C ARG A 120 -19.93 -14.59 1.38
N PHE A 121 -19.40 -13.99 2.42
CA PHE A 121 -18.23 -14.44 3.19
C PHE A 121 -18.56 -14.70 4.65
N GLY A 122 -19.84 -15.01 4.96
CA GLY A 122 -20.31 -15.35 6.31
C GLY A 122 -20.36 -14.16 7.28
N GLY A 123 -20.27 -12.91 6.79
CA GLY A 123 -20.42 -11.71 7.59
C GLY A 123 -21.87 -11.19 7.62
N ASP A 124 -22.13 -10.23 8.52
CA ASP A 124 -23.41 -9.53 8.59
C ASP A 124 -23.55 -8.56 7.40
N PRO A 125 -24.63 -8.63 6.59
CA PRO A 125 -24.85 -7.67 5.51
C PRO A 125 -24.95 -6.20 5.99
N ALA A 126 -25.30 -5.97 7.25
CA ALA A 126 -25.32 -4.63 7.85
C ALA A 126 -23.90 -4.02 7.97
N ASP A 127 -22.86 -4.85 7.92
CA ASP A 127 -21.45 -4.40 7.96
C ASP A 127 -20.88 -3.99 6.58
N ALA A 128 -21.69 -4.00 5.52
CA ALA A 128 -21.23 -3.64 4.19
C ALA A 128 -20.69 -2.21 4.10
N PHE A 129 -19.67 -2.04 3.27
CA PHE A 129 -19.07 -0.74 2.95
C PHE A 129 -19.26 -0.42 1.47
N THR A 130 -19.45 0.85 1.14
CA THR A 130 -19.15 1.36 -0.19
C THR A 130 -17.69 1.74 -0.22
N VAL A 131 -16.89 1.04 -1.00
CA VAL A 131 -15.42 1.17 -0.96
C VAL A 131 -14.92 2.09 -2.06
N VAL A 132 -14.05 3.03 -1.69
CA VAL A 132 -13.27 3.88 -2.60
C VAL A 132 -11.81 3.56 -2.40
N ALA A 133 -11.12 3.04 -3.43
CA ALA A 133 -9.71 2.67 -3.37
C ALA A 133 -8.92 3.39 -4.46
N PRO A 134 -8.38 4.60 -4.18
CA PRO A 134 -7.57 5.33 -5.15
C PRO A 134 -6.22 4.66 -5.39
N SER A 135 -5.71 4.72 -6.63
CA SER A 135 -4.26 4.65 -6.83
C SER A 135 -3.64 5.92 -6.24
N LEU A 136 -2.63 5.76 -5.38
CA LEU A 136 -1.95 6.93 -4.81
C LEU A 136 -1.44 7.87 -5.93
N PRO A 137 -1.47 9.20 -5.76
CA PRO A 137 -0.86 10.14 -6.70
C PRO A 137 0.59 9.76 -7.03
N GLY A 138 0.87 9.57 -8.32
CA GLY A 138 2.17 9.10 -8.79
C GLY A 138 2.32 7.57 -8.86
N TYR A 139 1.26 6.82 -8.58
CA TYR A 139 1.21 5.35 -8.68
C TYR A 139 0.21 4.91 -9.75
N GLY A 140 0.53 3.81 -10.43
CA GLY A 140 -0.38 3.19 -11.39
C GLY A 140 -1.02 4.21 -12.33
N PHE A 141 -2.35 4.18 -12.42
CA PHE A 141 -3.10 5.04 -13.34
C PHE A 141 -3.35 6.47 -12.81
N SER A 142 -2.92 6.78 -11.58
CA SER A 142 -2.84 8.17 -11.06
C SER A 142 -1.52 8.85 -11.39
N PHE A 143 -0.87 8.43 -12.48
CA PHE A 143 0.38 9.00 -12.95
C PHE A 143 0.30 9.44 -14.40
N ARG A 144 0.84 10.63 -14.66
CA ARG A 144 1.16 11.15 -15.99
C ARG A 144 2.55 11.81 -15.94
N PRO A 145 3.33 11.74 -17.02
CA PRO A 145 4.59 12.49 -17.10
C PRO A 145 4.37 13.99 -16.80
N ASN A 146 5.32 14.58 -16.09
CA ASN A 146 5.34 16.01 -15.73
C ASN A 146 4.22 16.49 -14.78
N GLN A 147 3.41 15.60 -14.21
CA GLN A 147 2.43 16.02 -13.20
C GLN A 147 3.12 16.46 -11.88
N PRO A 148 2.44 17.28 -11.06
CA PRO A 148 2.89 17.60 -9.70
C PRO A 148 3.16 16.35 -8.86
N ARG A 149 4.08 16.47 -7.92
CA ARG A 149 4.42 15.42 -6.96
C ARG A 149 3.80 15.73 -5.61
N PHE A 150 3.33 14.70 -4.92
CA PHE A 150 2.56 14.81 -3.69
C PHE A 150 3.26 14.08 -2.54
N GLY A 151 3.37 14.75 -1.38
CA GLY A 151 3.68 14.11 -0.10
C GLY A 151 2.40 13.64 0.59
N VAL A 152 2.56 13.16 1.82
CA VAL A 152 1.45 12.57 2.59
C VAL A 152 0.33 13.57 2.84
N GLU A 153 0.65 14.82 3.14
CA GLU A 153 -0.31 15.88 3.43
C GLU A 153 -1.18 16.17 2.19
N GLU A 154 -0.54 16.40 1.06
CA GLU A 154 -1.25 16.70 -0.17
C GLU A 154 -2.09 15.51 -0.65
N ILE A 155 -1.63 14.26 -0.44
CA ILE A 155 -2.42 13.06 -0.75
C ILE A 155 -3.65 12.98 0.16
N ALA A 156 -3.49 13.25 1.45
CA ALA A 156 -4.62 13.26 2.39
C ALA A 156 -5.66 14.33 2.01
N ASP A 157 -5.22 15.54 1.69
CA ASP A 157 -6.11 16.63 1.24
C ASP A 157 -6.85 16.26 -0.06
N LEU A 158 -6.14 15.62 -0.99
CA LEU A 158 -6.71 15.14 -2.24
C LEU A 158 -7.79 14.07 -2.01
N PHE A 159 -7.52 13.13 -1.11
CA PHE A 159 -8.46 12.05 -0.77
C PHE A 159 -9.66 12.56 0.01
N ALA A 160 -9.49 13.53 0.91
CA ALA A 160 -10.61 14.21 1.55
C ALA A 160 -11.53 14.86 0.49
N ARG A 161 -10.95 15.60 -0.49
CA ARG A 161 -11.70 16.19 -1.60
C ARG A 161 -12.37 15.14 -2.50
N LEU A 162 -11.69 14.03 -2.80
CA LEU A 162 -12.30 12.92 -3.55
C LEU A 162 -13.57 12.43 -2.84
N MET A 163 -13.47 12.15 -1.54
CA MET A 163 -14.60 11.63 -0.77
C MET A 163 -15.73 12.64 -0.64
N THR A 164 -15.44 13.89 -0.32
CA THR A 164 -16.45 14.90 0.03
C THR A 164 -16.95 15.71 -1.16
N ASP A 165 -16.05 16.28 -1.96
CA ASP A 165 -16.41 17.26 -3.00
C ASP A 165 -16.76 16.57 -4.31
N VAL A 166 -16.14 15.40 -4.59
CA VAL A 166 -16.37 14.64 -5.82
C VAL A 166 -17.48 13.60 -5.64
N LEU A 167 -17.40 12.78 -4.57
CA LEU A 167 -18.30 11.66 -4.35
C LEU A 167 -19.46 11.99 -3.40
N GLY A 168 -19.42 13.12 -2.70
CA GLY A 168 -20.50 13.59 -1.81
C GLY A 168 -20.58 12.91 -0.45
N TYR A 169 -19.58 12.11 -0.05
CA TYR A 169 -19.53 11.43 1.24
C TYR A 169 -19.03 12.39 2.33
N GLN A 170 -19.94 13.06 3.00
CA GLN A 170 -19.60 14.05 4.04
C GLN A 170 -18.95 13.43 5.28
N ARG A 171 -19.26 12.15 5.56
CA ARG A 171 -18.64 11.37 6.63
C ARG A 171 -18.28 9.98 6.09
N PHE A 172 -17.04 9.52 6.37
CA PHE A 172 -16.53 8.26 5.84
C PHE A 172 -15.55 7.58 6.83
N ALA A 173 -15.35 6.29 6.66
CA ALA A 173 -14.30 5.51 7.31
C ALA A 173 -13.03 5.51 6.45
N ALA A 174 -11.86 5.36 7.04
CA ALA A 174 -10.62 5.20 6.30
C ALA A 174 -9.79 4.04 6.84
N GLN A 175 -9.16 3.28 5.94
CA GLN A 175 -8.24 2.20 6.25
C GLN A 175 -6.96 2.37 5.43
N GLY A 176 -5.79 2.06 6.02
CA GLY A 176 -4.53 2.12 5.31
C GLY A 176 -3.41 1.31 5.96
N GLY A 177 -2.53 0.81 5.09
CA GLY A 177 -1.23 0.22 5.42
C GLY A 177 -0.12 1.00 4.72
N ASP A 178 1.15 0.80 5.09
CA ASP A 178 2.31 1.49 4.51
C ASP A 178 2.10 3.02 4.38
N TRP A 179 2.35 3.63 3.21
CA TRP A 179 2.04 5.06 2.98
C TRP A 179 0.56 5.36 3.16
N GLY A 180 -0.33 4.41 2.84
CA GLY A 180 -1.75 4.54 3.13
C GLY A 180 -2.05 4.73 4.62
N ALA A 181 -1.26 4.14 5.52
CA ALA A 181 -1.40 4.38 6.96
C ALA A 181 -1.00 5.81 7.36
N PHE A 182 0.05 6.36 6.76
CA PHE A 182 0.42 7.77 6.97
C PHE A 182 -0.64 8.73 6.43
N VAL A 183 -1.18 8.46 5.23
CA VAL A 183 -2.27 9.24 4.63
C VAL A 183 -3.53 9.17 5.50
N THR A 184 -3.93 7.97 5.94
CA THR A 184 -5.10 7.75 6.80
C THR A 184 -4.93 8.43 8.16
N SER A 185 -3.73 8.38 8.74
CA SER A 185 -3.40 9.09 9.98
C SER A 185 -3.50 10.60 9.80
N ARG A 186 -2.99 11.13 8.68
CA ARG A 186 -3.09 12.56 8.36
C ARG A 186 -4.53 13.01 8.13
N LEU A 187 -5.35 12.18 7.49
CA LEU A 187 -6.80 12.42 7.38
C LEU A 187 -7.46 12.53 8.75
N GLY A 188 -7.18 11.59 9.67
CA GLY A 188 -7.72 11.61 11.03
C GLY A 188 -7.30 12.83 11.85
N LEU A 189 -6.12 13.40 11.55
CA LEU A 189 -5.63 14.63 12.18
C LEU A 189 -6.25 15.89 11.56
N ALA A 190 -6.26 15.99 10.23
CA ALA A 190 -6.62 17.21 9.50
C ALA A 190 -8.12 17.36 9.27
N TYR A 191 -8.87 16.24 9.22
CA TYR A 191 -10.29 16.22 8.91
C TYR A 191 -11.12 15.38 9.91
N PRO A 192 -10.96 15.59 11.24
CA PRO A 192 -11.58 14.73 12.25
C PRO A 192 -13.11 14.68 12.13
N ASP A 193 -13.75 15.79 11.77
CA ASP A 193 -15.22 15.88 11.66
C ASP A 193 -15.80 15.10 10.48
N ARG A 194 -14.94 14.71 9.51
CA ARG A 194 -15.33 13.93 8.32
C ARG A 194 -15.12 12.44 8.49
N LEU A 195 -14.33 12.04 9.49
CA LEU A 195 -14.01 10.64 9.74
C LEU A 195 -14.96 10.00 10.76
N ALA A 196 -15.53 8.84 10.42
CA ALA A 196 -16.16 7.98 11.40
C ALA A 196 -15.10 7.37 12.36
N GLY A 197 -13.95 7.08 11.84
CA GLY A 197 -12.78 6.53 12.50
C GLY A 197 -11.73 6.11 11.47
N ILE A 198 -10.59 5.66 11.94
CA ILE A 198 -9.50 5.13 11.10
C ILE A 198 -9.08 3.73 11.55
N HIS A 199 -8.77 2.87 10.57
CA HIS A 199 -8.26 1.53 10.81
C HIS A 199 -6.88 1.41 10.15
N LEU A 200 -5.88 0.95 10.88
CA LEU A 200 -4.50 0.90 10.45
C LEU A 200 -3.90 -0.49 10.64
N ASN A 201 -3.06 -0.93 9.72
CA ASN A 201 -2.20 -2.11 9.91
C ASN A 201 -0.70 -1.75 9.97
N LEU A 202 -0.36 -0.47 9.85
CA LEU A 202 0.93 0.10 10.20
C LEU A 202 0.69 1.40 10.97
N LEU A 203 1.53 1.73 11.94
CA LEU A 203 1.41 2.95 12.73
C LEU A 203 2.50 3.95 12.40
N ALA A 204 2.10 5.18 12.07
CA ALA A 204 2.99 6.31 11.82
C ALA A 204 3.53 6.93 13.12
N VAL A 205 4.07 6.11 14.03
CA VAL A 205 4.60 6.55 15.33
C VAL A 205 6.08 6.87 15.21
N ARG A 206 6.50 8.01 15.73
CA ARG A 206 7.90 8.33 15.97
C ARG A 206 8.35 7.81 17.34
N ARG A 207 9.68 7.84 17.57
CA ARG A 207 10.21 7.73 18.93
C ARG A 207 9.52 8.75 19.79
N ASP A 208 8.96 8.31 20.88
CA ASP A 208 8.30 9.14 21.85
C ASP A 208 9.32 10.05 22.56
N PRO A 209 9.18 11.38 22.44
CA PRO A 209 10.03 12.32 23.16
C PRO A 209 9.82 12.26 24.68
N GLU A 210 8.65 11.76 25.13
CA GLU A 210 8.33 11.54 26.55
C GLU A 210 8.65 10.11 27.01
N ALA A 211 9.32 9.31 26.15
CA ALA A 211 9.73 7.96 26.53
C ALA A 211 10.62 8.02 27.79
N PRO A 212 10.39 7.15 28.79
CA PRO A 212 11.20 7.14 29.99
C PRO A 212 12.68 6.90 29.65
N ALA A 213 13.57 7.49 30.43
CA ALA A 213 15.01 7.34 30.24
C ALA A 213 15.46 5.88 30.23
N THR A 214 14.72 5.02 30.95
CA THR A 214 14.90 3.56 30.95
C THR A 214 13.70 2.95 30.22
N PRO A 215 13.89 2.40 29.00
CA PRO A 215 12.81 1.75 28.26
C PRO A 215 12.33 0.48 28.98
N THR A 216 11.04 0.17 28.82
CA THR A 216 10.48 -1.14 29.20
C THR A 216 11.03 -2.24 28.29
N ASP A 217 10.86 -3.51 28.67
CA ASP A 217 11.30 -4.65 27.84
C ASP A 217 10.67 -4.62 26.44
N GLU A 218 9.38 -4.24 26.32
CA GLU A 218 8.68 -4.11 25.04
C GLU A 218 9.27 -2.96 24.19
N GLU A 219 9.56 -1.82 24.80
CA GLU A 219 10.20 -0.68 24.14
C GLU A 219 11.63 -1.01 23.71
N GLN A 220 12.39 -1.71 24.57
CA GLN A 220 13.74 -2.15 24.22
C GLN A 220 13.71 -3.12 23.04
N ALA A 221 12.81 -4.10 23.03
CA ALA A 221 12.66 -5.04 21.93
C ALA A 221 12.31 -4.30 20.60
N TYR A 222 11.42 -3.34 20.65
CA TYR A 222 11.09 -2.51 19.48
C TYR A 222 12.28 -1.68 19.00
N LEU A 223 13.04 -1.07 19.91
CA LEU A 223 14.22 -0.27 19.53
C LEU A 223 15.30 -1.14 18.88
N GLU A 224 15.50 -2.37 19.34
CA GLU A 224 16.43 -3.30 18.69
C GLU A 224 15.93 -3.76 17.32
N GLN A 225 14.62 -4.01 17.15
CA GLN A 225 14.01 -4.29 15.86
C GLN A 225 14.21 -3.11 14.89
N LEU A 226 13.93 -1.88 15.34
CA LEU A 226 14.11 -0.67 14.54
C LEU A 226 15.57 -0.47 14.12
N LYS A 227 16.51 -0.69 15.05
CA LYS A 227 17.95 -0.60 14.76
C LYS A 227 18.40 -1.63 13.73
N HIS A 228 17.95 -2.88 13.86
CA HIS A 228 18.20 -3.92 12.88
C HIS A 228 17.65 -3.53 11.51
N TRP A 229 16.39 -3.10 11.45
CA TRP A 229 15.73 -2.68 10.21
C TRP A 229 16.45 -1.50 9.53
N LEU A 230 16.85 -0.47 10.28
CA LEU A 230 17.58 0.68 9.76
C LEU A 230 18.94 0.28 9.16
N ARG A 231 19.59 -0.75 9.71
CA ARG A 231 20.90 -1.21 9.25
C ARG A 231 20.82 -2.13 8.03
N GLU A 232 19.85 -3.04 8.01
CA GLU A 232 19.81 -4.14 7.04
C GLU A 232 18.75 -3.92 5.93
N GLU A 233 17.64 -3.23 6.23
CA GLU A 233 16.48 -3.15 5.34
C GLU A 233 16.23 -1.75 4.76
N ALA A 234 16.71 -0.70 5.41
CA ALA A 234 16.32 0.68 5.07
C ALA A 234 17.01 1.27 3.84
N GLY A 235 17.91 0.54 3.17
CA GLY A 235 18.68 1.03 2.01
C GLY A 235 17.79 1.62 0.90
N TYR A 236 16.67 0.97 0.59
CA TYR A 236 15.72 1.43 -0.41
C TYR A 236 15.14 2.82 -0.09
N GLN A 237 14.73 3.05 1.16
CA GLN A 237 14.13 4.33 1.56
C GLN A 237 15.13 5.48 1.54
N TRP A 238 16.42 5.22 1.82
CA TRP A 238 17.47 6.23 1.73
C TRP A 238 17.67 6.66 0.29
N ILE A 239 17.74 5.73 -0.65
CA ILE A 239 17.91 6.05 -2.08
C ILE A 239 16.65 6.77 -2.60
N GLN A 240 15.47 6.22 -2.35
CA GLN A 240 14.18 6.80 -2.77
C GLN A 240 13.90 8.17 -2.13
N GLY A 241 14.40 8.39 -0.91
CA GLY A 241 14.22 9.65 -0.18
C GLY A 241 15.25 10.73 -0.48
N THR A 242 16.39 10.40 -1.06
CA THR A 242 17.48 11.36 -1.29
C THR A 242 17.80 11.59 -2.76
N ARG A 243 17.88 10.53 -3.57
CA ARG A 243 18.26 10.57 -4.99
C ARG A 243 17.38 9.65 -5.84
N PRO A 244 16.04 9.79 -5.78
CA PRO A 244 15.09 8.90 -6.47
C PRO A 244 15.33 8.86 -7.98
N GLN A 245 15.61 9.99 -8.60
CA GLN A 245 15.80 10.10 -10.03
C GLN A 245 16.95 9.21 -10.54
N THR A 246 18.03 9.07 -9.77
CA THR A 246 19.19 8.26 -10.18
C THR A 246 18.81 6.77 -10.26
N LEU A 247 18.08 6.26 -9.28
CA LEU A 247 17.58 4.89 -9.27
C LEU A 247 16.57 4.65 -10.40
N ALA A 248 15.72 5.63 -10.66
CA ALA A 248 14.63 5.51 -11.63
C ALA A 248 15.11 5.20 -13.06
N TYR A 249 16.29 5.67 -13.48
CA TYR A 249 16.85 5.32 -14.81
C TYR A 249 16.96 3.81 -15.01
N GLY A 250 17.50 3.08 -14.03
CA GLY A 250 17.62 1.63 -14.10
C GLY A 250 16.27 0.90 -14.01
N LEU A 251 15.38 1.35 -13.12
CA LEU A 251 14.10 0.70 -12.90
C LEU A 251 13.05 0.99 -13.99
N THR A 252 13.15 2.11 -14.68
CA THR A 252 12.28 2.44 -15.83
C THR A 252 12.73 1.71 -17.09
N ASP A 253 14.02 1.47 -17.25
CA ASP A 253 14.58 0.84 -18.46
C ASP A 253 14.63 -0.69 -18.39
N SER A 254 14.80 -1.26 -17.18
CA SER A 254 14.91 -2.70 -16.98
C SER A 254 13.66 -3.28 -16.28
N PRO A 255 12.82 -4.08 -16.97
CA PRO A 255 11.70 -4.76 -16.33
C PRO A 255 12.17 -5.75 -15.26
N VAL A 256 13.33 -6.38 -15.46
CA VAL A 256 13.91 -7.31 -14.48
C VAL A 256 14.49 -6.57 -13.27
N GLY A 257 15.11 -5.41 -13.47
CA GLY A 257 15.55 -4.55 -12.38
C GLY A 257 14.38 -4.06 -11.53
N LEU A 258 13.28 -3.63 -12.18
CA LEU A 258 12.05 -3.24 -11.52
C LEU A 258 11.44 -4.40 -10.73
N ALA A 259 11.33 -5.58 -11.34
CA ALA A 259 10.80 -6.76 -10.67
C ALA A 259 11.65 -7.16 -9.45
N ALA A 260 12.98 -7.16 -9.58
CA ALA A 260 13.89 -7.46 -8.49
C ALA A 260 13.73 -6.50 -7.31
N TRP A 261 13.62 -5.19 -7.61
CA TRP A 261 13.45 -4.13 -6.60
C TRP A 261 12.13 -4.25 -5.81
N ILE A 262 11.06 -4.70 -6.46
CA ILE A 262 9.74 -4.85 -5.87
C ILE A 262 9.61 -6.20 -5.13
N VAL A 263 9.97 -7.30 -5.79
CA VAL A 263 9.76 -8.67 -5.29
C VAL A 263 10.58 -8.96 -4.04
N GLU A 264 11.77 -8.35 -3.92
CA GLU A 264 12.58 -8.44 -2.71
C GLU A 264 11.79 -7.95 -1.50
N LYS A 265 11.01 -6.85 -1.62
CA LYS A 265 10.18 -6.32 -0.53
C LYS A 265 8.98 -7.21 -0.23
N PHE A 266 8.34 -7.78 -1.25
CA PHE A 266 7.28 -8.76 -1.04
C PHE A 266 7.76 -9.97 -0.23
N ARG A 267 8.99 -10.44 -0.48
CA ARG A 267 9.57 -11.55 0.28
C ARG A 267 9.96 -11.14 1.71
N THR A 268 10.62 -10.01 1.86
CA THR A 268 11.21 -9.61 3.15
C THR A 268 10.16 -9.11 4.14
N TRP A 269 9.10 -8.46 3.65
CA TRP A 269 8.08 -7.82 4.51
C TRP A 269 6.84 -8.68 4.75
N SER A 270 6.77 -9.88 4.18
CA SER A 270 5.62 -10.77 4.35
C SER A 270 5.90 -11.92 5.31
N ASP A 271 4.81 -12.56 5.76
CA ASP A 271 4.85 -13.80 6.56
C ASP A 271 5.02 -15.04 5.66
N CYS A 272 6.02 -15.00 4.78
CA CYS A 272 6.26 -16.06 3.81
C CYS A 272 7.28 -17.12 4.25
N GLY A 273 7.93 -16.95 5.40
CA GLY A 273 8.94 -17.88 5.88
C GLY A 273 10.15 -18.03 4.95
N GLY A 274 10.45 -16.97 4.16
CA GLY A 274 11.56 -16.93 3.21
C GLY A 274 11.24 -17.44 1.80
N ASP A 275 10.07 -18.00 1.58
CA ASP A 275 9.56 -18.41 0.27
C ASP A 275 8.37 -17.52 -0.12
N VAL A 276 8.60 -16.56 -1.01
CA VAL A 276 7.60 -15.56 -1.41
C VAL A 276 6.34 -16.18 -2.02
N GLU A 277 6.45 -17.35 -2.66
CA GLU A 277 5.33 -18.01 -3.31
C GLU A 277 4.38 -18.73 -2.33
N ARG A 278 4.77 -18.85 -1.05
CA ARG A 278 3.83 -19.28 0.01
C ARG A 278 2.70 -18.26 0.23
N ARG A 279 2.92 -16.99 -0.08
CA ARG A 279 1.94 -15.92 0.12
C ARG A 279 1.44 -15.32 -1.19
N PHE A 280 2.29 -15.23 -2.20
CA PHE A 280 1.97 -14.56 -3.45
C PHE A 280 2.32 -15.45 -4.65
N SER A 281 1.35 -15.74 -5.51
CA SER A 281 1.64 -16.41 -6.77
C SER A 281 2.53 -15.52 -7.66
N LYS A 282 3.27 -16.12 -8.58
CA LYS A 282 4.02 -15.38 -9.60
C LYS A 282 3.13 -14.41 -10.37
N ASP A 283 1.88 -14.79 -10.64
CA ASP A 283 0.90 -13.91 -11.28
C ASP A 283 0.58 -12.68 -10.44
N THR A 284 0.40 -12.81 -9.13
CA THR A 284 0.15 -11.68 -8.24
C THR A 284 1.34 -10.73 -8.22
N LEU A 285 2.55 -11.26 -8.04
CA LEU A 285 3.79 -10.47 -8.04
C LEU A 285 3.96 -9.73 -9.37
N LEU A 286 3.84 -10.45 -10.49
CA LEU A 286 4.02 -9.87 -11.81
C LEU A 286 2.91 -8.87 -12.17
N THR A 287 1.66 -9.11 -11.75
CA THR A 287 0.58 -8.14 -11.99
C THR A 287 0.85 -6.82 -11.28
N ASN A 288 1.35 -6.86 -10.04
CA ASN A 288 1.74 -5.66 -9.33
C ASN A 288 2.95 -4.96 -10.01
N VAL A 289 3.98 -5.70 -10.40
CA VAL A 289 5.13 -5.16 -11.15
C VAL A 289 4.69 -4.53 -12.47
N MET A 290 3.77 -5.19 -13.19
CA MET A 290 3.22 -4.71 -14.45
C MET A 290 2.55 -3.35 -14.33
N LEU A 291 1.82 -3.07 -13.24
CA LEU A 291 1.20 -1.74 -13.05
C LEU A 291 2.25 -0.62 -13.00
N TYR A 292 3.42 -0.87 -12.40
CA TYR A 292 4.53 0.08 -12.44
C TYR A 292 5.18 0.18 -13.81
N TRP A 293 5.35 -0.98 -14.48
CA TRP A 293 6.01 -1.04 -15.78
C TRP A 293 5.21 -0.34 -16.89
N VAL A 294 3.93 -0.72 -17.06
CA VAL A 294 3.10 -0.21 -18.16
C VAL A 294 2.74 1.25 -18.03
N THR A 295 2.78 1.78 -16.81
CA THR A 295 2.51 3.21 -16.55
C THR A 295 3.77 4.05 -16.49
N GLY A 296 4.95 3.43 -16.28
CA GLY A 296 6.20 4.14 -16.02
C GLY A 296 6.23 4.87 -14.67
N ALA A 297 5.37 4.49 -13.73
CA ALA A 297 5.11 5.24 -12.50
C ALA A 297 6.21 5.11 -11.43
N ILE A 298 7.20 4.22 -11.59
CA ILE A 298 8.14 3.87 -10.50
C ILE A 298 8.84 5.10 -9.91
N ASN A 299 9.33 6.02 -10.73
CA ASN A 299 9.98 7.24 -10.23
C ASN A 299 9.02 8.13 -9.43
N ALA A 300 7.79 8.30 -9.92
CA ALA A 300 6.79 9.12 -9.26
C ALA A 300 6.39 8.53 -7.91
N SER A 301 6.34 7.20 -7.80
CA SER A 301 5.98 6.48 -6.58
C SER A 301 6.99 6.65 -5.43
N PHE A 302 8.19 7.15 -5.71
CA PHE A 302 9.20 7.45 -4.69
C PHE A 302 8.95 8.77 -3.96
N TRP A 303 8.02 9.61 -4.44
CA TRP A 303 7.88 10.95 -3.92
C TRP A 303 7.44 11.04 -2.45
N PRO A 304 6.61 10.15 -1.90
CA PRO A 304 6.34 10.13 -0.46
C PRO A 304 7.61 9.97 0.39
N TYR A 305 8.58 9.16 -0.06
CA TYR A 305 9.87 9.02 0.62
C TYR A 305 10.69 10.30 0.57
N TYR A 306 10.78 10.93 -0.61
CA TYR A 306 11.49 12.19 -0.78
C TYR A 306 10.88 13.30 0.08
N ALA A 307 9.57 13.46 0.01
CA ALA A 307 8.86 14.45 0.80
C ALA A 307 9.07 14.22 2.31
N ARG A 308 8.96 12.97 2.77
CA ARG A 308 9.16 12.61 4.17
C ARG A 308 10.56 12.96 4.70
N MET A 309 11.59 12.84 3.89
CA MET A 309 12.96 13.18 4.29
C MET A 309 13.24 14.68 4.31
N HIS A 310 12.48 15.47 3.55
CA HIS A 310 12.74 16.91 3.36
C HIS A 310 11.67 17.82 3.95
N ARG A 311 10.63 17.26 4.58
CA ARG A 311 9.53 17.97 5.22
C ARG A 311 9.33 17.49 6.66
N PRO A 312 8.65 18.29 7.51
CA PRO A 312 8.25 17.83 8.84
C PRO A 312 7.45 16.52 8.79
N TRP A 313 7.40 15.84 9.91
CA TRP A 313 6.59 14.64 10.08
C TRP A 313 5.10 14.95 9.86
N PRO A 314 4.31 14.08 9.18
CA PRO A 314 2.89 14.34 8.88
C PRO A 314 1.99 14.50 10.11
N ILE A 315 2.41 13.97 11.25
CA ILE A 315 1.79 14.19 12.56
C ILE A 315 2.78 14.99 13.38
N PRO A 316 2.58 16.30 13.57
CA PRO A 316 3.49 17.13 14.35
C PRO A 316 3.64 16.65 15.79
N GLU A 317 4.79 16.90 16.38
CA GLU A 317 5.06 16.56 17.78
C GLU A 317 4.03 17.20 18.72
N GLY A 318 3.58 16.45 19.72
CA GLY A 318 2.54 16.89 20.67
C GLY A 318 1.12 16.89 20.12
N GLN A 319 0.91 16.65 18.83
CA GLN A 319 -0.44 16.50 18.27
C GLN A 319 -0.93 15.07 18.39
N ARG A 320 -2.24 14.92 18.66
CA ARG A 320 -2.91 13.63 18.81
C ARG A 320 -4.06 13.52 17.82
N ILE A 321 -4.19 12.36 17.23
CA ILE A 321 -5.32 11.99 16.38
C ILE A 321 -6.50 11.63 17.29
N GLY A 322 -7.52 12.48 17.32
CA GLY A 322 -8.68 12.35 18.23
C GLY A 322 -9.74 11.38 17.76
N VAL A 323 -9.81 11.07 16.46
CA VAL A 323 -10.81 10.14 15.93
C VAL A 323 -10.59 8.71 16.44
N PRO A 324 -11.67 7.92 16.62
CA PRO A 324 -11.53 6.50 16.98
C PRO A 324 -10.58 5.78 16.05
N THR A 325 -9.61 5.07 16.61
CA THR A 325 -8.56 4.39 15.86
C THR A 325 -8.52 2.89 16.20
N ALA A 326 -8.51 2.04 15.17
CA ALA A 326 -8.17 0.63 15.31
C ALA A 326 -6.78 0.35 14.76
N TYR A 327 -6.09 -0.58 15.39
CA TYR A 327 -4.83 -1.13 14.90
C TYR A 327 -4.87 -2.65 14.83
N ALA A 328 -4.63 -3.17 13.62
CA ALA A 328 -4.44 -4.58 13.34
C ALA A 328 -2.95 -4.90 13.29
N ALA A 329 -2.42 -5.47 14.38
CA ALA A 329 -1.00 -5.78 14.55
C ALA A 329 -0.68 -7.14 13.91
N PHE A 330 -0.23 -7.14 12.66
CA PHE A 330 0.22 -8.34 11.95
C PHE A 330 1.64 -8.73 12.41
N PRO A 331 1.91 -10.01 12.73
CA PRO A 331 3.15 -10.40 13.42
C PRO A 331 4.43 -10.19 12.61
N ARG A 332 4.33 -10.07 11.28
CA ARG A 332 5.46 -9.80 10.37
C ARG A 332 5.40 -8.44 9.72
N GLU A 333 4.65 -7.50 10.31
CA GLU A 333 4.74 -6.09 9.88
C GLU A 333 6.15 -5.55 10.16
N ILE A 334 6.64 -4.67 9.29
CA ILE A 334 8.00 -4.12 9.34
C ILE A 334 8.28 -3.31 10.60
N MET A 335 7.25 -2.75 11.23
CA MET A 335 7.34 -2.01 12.48
C MET A 335 6.14 -2.28 13.37
N LEU A 336 6.41 -2.74 14.61
CA LEU A 336 5.43 -3.02 15.63
C LEU A 336 5.70 -2.17 16.89
N PRO A 337 5.37 -0.87 16.86
CA PRO A 337 5.63 0.00 18.00
C PRO A 337 4.83 -0.44 19.24
N PRO A 338 5.35 -0.19 20.45
CA PRO A 338 4.64 -0.46 21.70
C PRO A 338 3.28 0.25 21.73
N ARG A 339 2.28 -0.43 22.28
CA ARG A 339 0.93 0.12 22.40
C ARG A 339 0.91 1.46 23.15
N ALA A 340 1.71 1.58 24.22
CA ALA A 340 1.83 2.80 24.98
C ALA A 340 2.26 4.02 24.13
N TRP A 341 3.17 3.81 23.15
CA TRP A 341 3.56 4.87 22.23
C TRP A 341 2.44 5.23 21.24
N ALA A 342 1.74 4.20 20.75
CA ALA A 342 0.61 4.41 19.86
C ALA A 342 -0.51 5.23 20.54
N GLU A 343 -0.83 4.95 21.80
CA GLU A 343 -1.91 5.61 22.55
C GLU A 343 -1.62 7.10 22.85
N ARG A 344 -0.35 7.53 22.80
CA ARG A 344 -0.01 8.95 22.88
C ARG A 344 -0.34 9.70 21.59
N THR A 345 -0.17 9.04 20.45
CA THR A 345 -0.44 9.62 19.12
C THR A 345 -1.88 9.44 18.68
N TYR A 346 -2.50 8.31 19.01
CA TYR A 346 -3.81 7.90 18.51
C TYR A 346 -4.82 7.69 19.64
N ASN A 347 -6.10 7.89 19.33
CA ASN A 347 -7.22 7.48 20.18
C ASN A 347 -7.56 6.00 19.94
N ILE A 348 -6.70 5.10 20.42
CA ILE A 348 -6.85 3.66 20.21
C ILE A 348 -8.10 3.15 20.92
N ARG A 349 -9.08 2.65 20.14
CA ARG A 349 -10.29 2.00 20.62
C ARG A 349 -10.27 0.49 20.42
N ARG A 350 -9.47 0.02 19.44
CA ARG A 350 -9.31 -1.40 19.16
C ARG A 350 -7.84 -1.69 18.84
N TRP A 351 -7.32 -2.76 19.43
CA TRP A 351 -5.97 -3.26 19.21
C TRP A 351 -6.04 -4.77 19.04
N THR A 352 -5.92 -5.25 17.81
CA THR A 352 -6.04 -6.67 17.48
C THR A 352 -4.68 -7.23 17.14
N ARG A 353 -4.21 -8.22 17.90
CA ARG A 353 -3.04 -9.02 17.53
C ARG A 353 -3.49 -10.07 16.54
N MET A 354 -3.01 -9.98 15.31
CA MET A 354 -3.36 -10.92 14.24
C MET A 354 -2.55 -12.22 14.40
N PRO A 355 -3.15 -13.38 14.05
CA PRO A 355 -2.47 -14.68 14.24
C PRO A 355 -1.36 -14.95 13.23
N ALA A 356 -1.44 -14.36 12.03
CA ALA A 356 -0.53 -14.55 10.89
C ALA A 356 -0.55 -13.31 10.00
N GLY A 357 0.35 -13.25 9.02
CA GLY A 357 0.45 -12.18 8.03
C GLY A 357 1.51 -11.15 8.37
N GLY A 358 1.82 -10.32 7.40
CA GLY A 358 2.83 -9.28 7.46
C GLY A 358 2.36 -7.96 6.87
N HIS A 359 3.28 -7.30 6.19
CA HIS A 359 3.10 -5.94 5.67
C HIS A 359 1.98 -5.82 4.63
N PHE A 360 1.84 -6.82 3.77
CA PHE A 360 0.84 -6.84 2.71
C PHE A 360 -0.47 -7.49 3.20
N ALA A 361 -0.98 -7.02 4.32
CA ALA A 361 -2.11 -7.64 5.05
C ALA A 361 -3.33 -7.96 4.18
N ALA A 362 -3.69 -7.07 3.24
CA ALA A 362 -4.81 -7.26 2.33
C ALA A 362 -4.61 -8.40 1.31
N LEU A 363 -3.35 -8.73 0.98
CA LEU A 363 -3.01 -9.87 0.12
C LEU A 363 -2.77 -11.15 0.92
N GLU A 364 -2.12 -11.03 2.10
CA GLU A 364 -1.71 -12.18 2.90
C GLU A 364 -2.88 -12.77 3.69
N GLU A 365 -3.67 -11.93 4.34
CA GLU A 365 -4.73 -12.31 5.28
C GLU A 365 -6.01 -11.45 5.08
N PRO A 366 -6.58 -11.39 3.87
CA PRO A 366 -7.72 -10.53 3.56
C PRO A 366 -8.95 -10.82 4.41
N GLU A 367 -9.19 -12.08 4.76
CA GLU A 367 -10.31 -12.50 5.61
C GLU A 367 -10.19 -11.92 7.02
N ALA A 368 -9.00 -12.01 7.63
CA ALA A 368 -8.72 -11.49 8.96
C ALA A 368 -8.81 -9.96 8.98
N LEU A 369 -8.24 -9.29 7.97
CA LEU A 369 -8.30 -7.83 7.83
C LEU A 369 -9.74 -7.37 7.65
N ALA A 370 -10.53 -8.00 6.76
CA ALA A 370 -11.93 -7.66 6.54
C ALA A 370 -12.77 -7.82 7.82
N ALA A 371 -12.55 -8.90 8.56
CA ALA A 371 -13.26 -9.16 9.81
C ALA A 371 -12.96 -8.09 10.87
N ASP A 372 -11.69 -7.67 11.00
CA ASP A 372 -11.29 -6.66 11.96
C ASP A 372 -11.81 -5.26 11.60
N VAL A 373 -11.75 -4.89 10.32
CA VAL A 373 -12.32 -3.65 9.78
C VAL A 373 -13.83 -3.58 10.06
N ARG A 374 -14.58 -4.65 9.73
CA ARG A 374 -16.03 -4.72 10.00
C ARG A 374 -16.34 -4.61 11.49
N ALA A 375 -15.63 -5.37 12.34
CA ALA A 375 -15.83 -5.35 13.78
C ALA A 375 -15.61 -3.97 14.39
N PHE A 376 -14.58 -3.27 13.96
CA PHE A 376 -14.29 -1.92 14.45
C PHE A 376 -15.36 -0.89 14.03
N PHE A 377 -15.70 -0.85 12.75
CA PHE A 377 -16.62 0.16 12.24
C PHE A 377 -18.09 -0.13 12.57
N ARG A 378 -18.43 -1.34 12.98
CA ARG A 378 -19.80 -1.68 13.44
C ARG A 378 -20.26 -0.76 14.56
N GLU A 379 -19.38 -0.38 15.47
CA GLU A 379 -19.67 0.49 16.60
C GLU A 379 -19.73 1.99 16.24
N LEU A 380 -19.32 2.35 15.01
CA LEU A 380 -19.15 3.74 14.56
C LEU A 380 -20.12 4.15 13.43
N ARG A 381 -21.04 3.27 13.04
CA ARG A 381 -22.03 3.48 11.96
C ARG A 381 -23.11 4.48 12.32
#